data_eb6165b5197b8de6626e870a93d9744c
#
_entry.id   eb6165b5197b8de6626e870a93d9744c
#
_cell.length_a   1.000
_cell.length_b   1.000
_cell.length_c   1.000
_cell.angle_alpha   90.00
_cell.angle_beta   90.00
_cell.angle_gamma   90.00
#
_symmetry.space_group_name_H-M   'P 1'
#
loop_
_entity.id
_entity.type
_entity.pdbx_description
1 polymer ?
#
loop_
_entity_poly.entity_id
_entity_poly.type
_entity_poly.pdbx_seq_one_letter_code
_entity_poly.pdbx_strand_id
1 'polypeptide(L)'
;MLKRSVVNKTVAIAKQIFAEMGLRLPPFAFMTVDDWRNAGHEYDEIRDCCLGWDVTDFGQENFALYGRCLFTLRNGKKNAAYPKSYAEKFILDPEGQRAPAHFHRSKREDIINRGTGLIVIDLASSTPDGHIDTRPLEISIDGIRRTIPSQTKIKLKPGESIHLEPGVIHSFWGEKGIQIDGVFYGASGEVSSVCDDFNDNFFLNGAPRFPGIEEDEPRSVFLCQEYPAAK
;
A
#
# COMPACT_ATOMS: atom_id res chain seq x y z
N MET A 1 14.59 1.12 -13.84
CA MET A 1 14.23 -0.02 -12.94
C MET A 1 14.49 0.41 -11.49
N LEU A 2 13.63 0.03 -10.55
CA LEU A 2 13.81 0.32 -9.12
C LEU A 2 15.08 -0.38 -8.60
N LYS A 3 15.92 0.35 -7.84
CA LYS A 3 17.17 -0.16 -7.29
C LYS A 3 16.99 -0.69 -5.86
N ARG A 4 17.75 -1.73 -5.49
CA ARG A 4 17.75 -2.28 -4.13
C ARG A 4 18.17 -1.25 -3.08
N SER A 5 19.12 -0.38 -3.38
CA SER A 5 19.53 0.74 -2.52
C SER A 5 18.36 1.67 -2.18
N VAL A 6 17.48 1.96 -3.16
CA VAL A 6 16.27 2.76 -2.94
C VAL A 6 15.28 2.01 -2.06
N VAL A 7 15.09 0.71 -2.28
CA VAL A 7 14.22 -0.14 -1.44
C VAL A 7 14.69 -0.12 0.01
N ASN A 8 15.98 -0.39 0.26
CA ASN A 8 16.57 -0.42 1.59
C ASN A 8 16.40 0.92 2.32
N LYS A 9 16.73 2.04 1.64
CA LYS A 9 16.56 3.40 2.20
C LYS A 9 15.08 3.67 2.52
N THR A 10 14.17 3.31 1.63
CA THR A 10 12.73 3.58 1.81
C THR A 10 12.16 2.80 2.99
N VAL A 11 12.52 1.52 3.16
CA VAL A 11 12.11 0.73 4.32
C VAL A 11 12.67 1.30 5.63
N ALA A 12 13.92 1.78 5.64
CA ALA A 12 14.50 2.42 6.82
C ALA A 12 13.72 3.69 7.22
N ILE A 13 13.38 4.54 6.24
CA ILE A 13 12.55 5.74 6.46
C ILE A 13 11.16 5.33 6.96
N ALA A 14 10.53 4.32 6.36
CA ALA A 14 9.20 3.85 6.78
C ALA A 14 9.21 3.37 8.24
N LYS A 15 10.21 2.58 8.65
CA LYS A 15 10.38 2.17 10.06
C LYS A 15 10.49 3.37 11.01
N GLN A 16 11.26 4.38 10.64
CA GLN A 16 11.40 5.60 11.44
C GLN A 16 10.08 6.38 11.53
N ILE A 17 9.44 6.68 10.39
CA ILE A 17 8.19 7.44 10.33
C ILE A 17 7.07 6.73 11.08
N PHE A 18 6.90 5.43 10.90
CA PHE A 18 5.90 4.66 11.64
C PHE A 18 6.15 4.70 13.15
N ALA A 19 7.41 4.57 13.58
CA ALA A 19 7.76 4.66 15.00
C ALA A 19 7.45 6.05 15.59
N GLU A 20 7.81 7.14 14.89
CA GLU A 20 7.55 8.52 15.30
C GLU A 20 6.04 8.83 15.38
N MET A 21 5.23 8.22 14.51
CA MET A 21 3.76 8.32 14.52
C MET A 21 3.08 7.36 15.51
N GLY A 22 3.85 6.56 16.25
CA GLY A 22 3.32 5.59 17.21
C GLY A 22 2.72 4.34 16.58
N LEU A 23 2.90 4.11 15.27
CA LEU A 23 2.46 2.92 14.56
C LEU A 23 3.43 1.77 14.84
N ARG A 24 3.00 0.78 15.60
CA ARG A 24 3.84 -0.34 16.03
C ARG A 24 3.80 -1.46 15.00
N LEU A 25 4.97 -1.81 14.48
CA LEU A 25 5.14 -2.95 13.59
C LEU A 25 5.34 -4.25 14.40
N PRO A 26 4.85 -5.40 13.89
CA PRO A 26 5.07 -6.70 14.52
C PRO A 26 6.55 -7.13 14.41
N PRO A 27 7.02 -8.08 15.26
CA PRO A 27 8.43 -8.50 15.30
C PRO A 27 9.00 -8.92 13.93
N PHE A 28 8.21 -9.60 13.09
CA PHE A 28 8.71 -10.05 11.79
C PHE A 28 9.07 -8.91 10.80
N ALA A 29 8.62 -7.67 11.05
CA ALA A 29 9.03 -6.48 10.29
C ALA A 29 10.51 -6.15 10.45
N PHE A 30 11.14 -6.68 11.49
CA PHE A 30 12.54 -6.42 11.86
C PHE A 30 13.45 -7.64 11.64
N MET A 31 12.91 -8.75 11.16
CA MET A 31 13.71 -9.93 10.83
C MET A 31 14.71 -9.60 9.73
N THR A 32 15.94 -10.04 9.95
CA THR A 32 17.03 -9.90 8.99
C THR A 32 16.91 -10.90 7.83
N VAL A 33 17.71 -10.72 6.80
CA VAL A 33 17.83 -11.69 5.70
C VAL A 33 18.21 -13.08 6.20
N ASP A 34 19.10 -13.15 7.21
CA ASP A 34 19.54 -14.43 7.76
C ASP A 34 18.48 -15.08 8.66
N ASP A 35 17.69 -14.29 9.41
CA ASP A 35 16.54 -14.81 10.14
C ASP A 35 15.54 -15.49 9.18
N TRP A 36 15.21 -14.84 8.06
CA TRP A 36 14.32 -15.40 7.05
C TRP A 36 14.88 -16.64 6.35
N ARG A 37 16.19 -16.70 6.09
CA ARG A 37 16.84 -17.89 5.52
C ARG A 37 16.80 -19.09 6.45
N ASN A 38 16.63 -18.87 7.75
CA ASN A 38 16.54 -19.91 8.77
C ASN A 38 15.11 -20.13 9.29
N ALA A 39 14.13 -19.39 8.81
CA ALA A 39 12.74 -19.48 9.24
C ALA A 39 12.06 -20.75 8.72
N GLY A 40 11.47 -21.53 9.61
CA GLY A 40 10.76 -22.76 9.31
C GLY A 40 9.32 -22.55 8.85
N HIS A 41 8.54 -23.65 8.89
CA HIS A 41 7.14 -23.68 8.46
C HIS A 41 6.19 -22.87 9.35
N GLU A 42 6.58 -22.51 10.56
CA GLU A 42 5.80 -21.64 11.45
C GLU A 42 5.57 -20.22 10.89
N TYR A 43 6.35 -19.84 9.86
CA TYR A 43 6.20 -18.56 9.12
C TYR A 43 5.45 -18.70 7.79
N ASP A 44 4.86 -19.85 7.48
CA ASP A 44 4.22 -20.06 6.18
C ASP A 44 3.01 -19.14 5.94
N GLU A 45 2.23 -18.82 6.98
CA GLU A 45 1.16 -17.82 6.82
C GLU A 45 1.68 -16.47 6.34
N ILE A 46 2.87 -16.04 6.80
CA ILE A 46 3.47 -14.76 6.37
C ILE A 46 3.84 -14.84 4.88
N ARG A 47 4.46 -15.94 4.45
CA ARG A 47 4.83 -16.17 3.05
C ARG A 47 3.61 -16.25 2.15
N ASP A 48 2.66 -17.11 2.52
CA ASP A 48 1.49 -17.44 1.72
C ASP A 48 0.49 -16.31 1.57
N CYS A 49 0.36 -15.47 2.60
CA CYS A 49 -0.53 -14.31 2.61
C CYS A 49 0.17 -13.02 2.21
N CYS A 50 1.43 -13.06 1.74
CA CYS A 50 2.23 -11.90 1.34
C CYS A 50 2.27 -10.82 2.43
N LEU A 51 2.49 -11.22 3.70
CA LEU A 51 2.66 -10.26 4.79
C LEU A 51 4.06 -9.63 4.74
N GLY A 52 4.22 -8.43 5.29
CA GLY A 52 5.51 -7.76 5.39
C GLY A 52 5.71 -6.60 4.44
N TRP A 53 6.98 -6.28 4.18
CA TRP A 53 7.38 -5.13 3.37
C TRP A 53 7.07 -5.34 1.89
N ASP A 54 6.61 -4.26 1.26
CA ASP A 54 6.42 -4.17 -0.18
C ASP A 54 6.84 -2.78 -0.65
N VAL A 55 7.75 -2.72 -1.62
CA VAL A 55 8.22 -1.49 -2.24
C VAL A 55 8.22 -1.67 -3.75
N THR A 56 7.56 -0.77 -4.47
CA THR A 56 7.41 -0.86 -5.92
C THR A 56 7.38 0.52 -6.56
N ASP A 57 7.93 0.64 -7.77
CA ASP A 57 7.77 1.80 -8.65
C ASP A 57 6.73 1.55 -9.76
N PHE A 58 6.02 0.43 -9.70
CA PHE A 58 5.04 0.01 -10.71
C PHE A 58 5.61 -0.01 -12.13
N GLY A 59 6.92 -0.23 -12.29
CA GLY A 59 7.61 -0.20 -13.58
C GLY A 59 7.63 1.16 -14.27
N GLN A 60 7.35 2.25 -13.56
CA GLN A 60 7.29 3.60 -14.12
C GLN A 60 8.66 4.30 -14.16
N GLU A 61 9.70 3.69 -13.59
CA GLU A 61 11.08 4.22 -13.52
C GLU A 61 11.19 5.64 -12.93
N ASN A 62 10.18 6.06 -12.18
CA ASN A 62 10.12 7.33 -11.47
C ASN A 62 9.56 7.14 -10.07
N PHE A 63 10.35 6.52 -9.19
CA PHE A 63 9.92 6.18 -7.84
C PHE A 63 9.48 7.39 -7.02
N ALA A 64 10.07 8.57 -7.26
CA ALA A 64 9.68 9.78 -6.54
C ALA A 64 8.23 10.22 -6.81
N LEU A 65 7.70 9.94 -8.00
CA LEU A 65 6.32 10.27 -8.37
C LEU A 65 5.41 9.04 -8.31
N TYR A 66 5.85 7.94 -8.91
CA TYR A 66 5.10 6.68 -8.95
C TYR A 66 5.82 5.63 -8.10
N GLY A 67 5.41 5.53 -6.86
CA GLY A 67 6.00 4.62 -5.91
C GLY A 67 5.04 4.29 -4.77
N ARG A 68 5.32 3.18 -4.12
CA ARG A 68 4.63 2.77 -2.91
C ARG A 68 5.59 2.01 -2.01
N CYS A 69 5.56 2.35 -0.73
CA CYS A 69 6.13 1.54 0.33
C CYS A 69 5.04 1.26 1.35
N LEU A 70 4.82 -0.01 1.65
CA LEU A 70 3.84 -0.42 2.64
C LEU A 70 4.34 -1.63 3.44
N PHE A 71 3.68 -1.87 4.56
CA PHE A 71 3.85 -3.07 5.37
C PHE A 71 2.49 -3.72 5.60
N THR A 72 2.32 -4.94 5.09
CA THR A 72 1.11 -5.74 5.33
C THR A 72 1.22 -6.42 6.69
N LEU A 73 0.41 -5.96 7.66
CA LEU A 73 0.40 -6.49 9.01
C LEU A 73 -0.32 -7.83 9.09
N ARG A 74 -1.41 -7.95 8.34
CA ARG A 74 -2.25 -9.16 8.26
C ARG A 74 -3.02 -9.21 6.96
N ASN A 75 -3.28 -10.42 6.50
CA ASN A 75 -4.08 -10.69 5.32
C ASN A 75 -4.61 -12.13 5.41
N GLY A 76 -5.65 -12.43 4.69
CA GLY A 76 -6.10 -13.78 4.42
C GLY A 76 -5.67 -14.25 3.03
N LYS A 77 -6.10 -15.47 2.67
CA LYS A 77 -5.94 -16.02 1.33
C LYS A 77 -7.23 -16.69 0.92
N LYS A 78 -7.81 -16.27 -0.20
CA LYS A 78 -9.05 -16.88 -0.71
C LYS A 78 -8.83 -18.36 -1.00
N ASN A 79 -9.76 -19.20 -0.53
CA ASN A 79 -9.75 -20.66 -0.77
C ASN A 79 -8.53 -21.42 -0.22
N ALA A 80 -7.91 -20.91 0.85
CA ALA A 80 -6.74 -21.52 1.49
C ALA A 80 -6.97 -21.79 2.98
N ALA A 81 -5.96 -22.39 3.64
CA ALA A 81 -5.99 -22.72 5.07
C ALA A 81 -6.03 -21.48 6.00
N TYR A 82 -5.94 -20.28 5.46
CA TYR A 82 -5.89 -19.01 6.21
C TYR A 82 -7.24 -18.28 6.12
N PRO A 83 -8.11 -18.40 7.16
CA PRO A 83 -9.53 -18.04 7.06
C PRO A 83 -9.81 -16.55 7.29
N LYS A 84 -8.79 -15.69 7.48
CA LYS A 84 -9.01 -14.26 7.65
C LYS A 84 -9.70 -13.67 6.42
N SER A 85 -10.81 -12.98 6.61
CA SER A 85 -11.59 -12.33 5.54
C SER A 85 -11.20 -10.86 5.31
N TYR A 86 -10.15 -10.39 5.97
CA TYR A 86 -9.71 -9.00 6.00
C TYR A 86 -8.19 -8.89 5.86
N ALA A 87 -7.73 -7.68 5.49
CA ALA A 87 -6.33 -7.29 5.48
C ALA A 87 -6.14 -5.95 6.22
N GLU A 88 -4.92 -5.72 6.70
CA GLU A 88 -4.49 -4.42 7.25
C GLU A 88 -3.07 -4.14 6.81
N LYS A 89 -2.85 -2.87 6.38
CA LYS A 89 -1.54 -2.38 5.94
C LYS A 89 -1.24 -1.03 6.59
N PHE A 90 0.04 -0.76 6.86
CA PHE A 90 0.55 0.60 7.01
C PHE A 90 1.26 1.02 5.75
N ILE A 91 1.01 2.24 5.31
CA ILE A 91 1.51 2.79 4.05
C ILE A 91 2.32 4.05 4.37
N LEU A 92 3.53 4.14 3.82
CA LEU A 92 4.31 5.37 3.83
C LEU A 92 3.84 6.24 2.67
N ASP A 93 3.48 7.48 2.97
CA ASP A 93 2.97 8.45 2.01
C ASP A 93 3.90 9.66 1.89
N PRO A 94 4.99 9.57 1.10
CA PRO A 94 5.80 10.73 0.77
C PRO A 94 4.97 11.77 0.01
N GLU A 95 5.32 13.05 0.18
CA GLU A 95 4.61 14.14 -0.48
C GLU A 95 4.58 13.98 -2.00
N GLY A 96 3.37 13.92 -2.56
CA GLY A 96 3.13 13.77 -3.99
C GLY A 96 3.37 12.39 -4.58
N GLN A 97 4.07 11.46 -3.88
CA GLN A 97 4.29 10.10 -4.37
C GLN A 97 3.01 9.27 -4.28
N ARG A 98 2.68 8.55 -5.33
CA ARG A 98 1.42 7.81 -5.44
C ARG A 98 1.55 6.52 -6.24
N ALA A 99 0.64 5.57 -6.03
CA ALA A 99 0.41 4.51 -7.01
C ALA A 99 -0.25 5.08 -8.28
N PRO A 100 -0.04 4.50 -9.46
CA PRO A 100 -0.85 4.82 -10.63
C PRO A 100 -2.34 4.67 -10.32
N ALA A 101 -3.20 5.46 -10.98
CA ALA A 101 -4.64 5.37 -10.81
C ALA A 101 -5.12 3.95 -11.12
N HIS A 102 -5.88 3.38 -10.20
CA HIS A 102 -6.35 2.00 -10.26
C HIS A 102 -7.66 1.82 -9.49
N PHE A 103 -8.29 0.68 -9.68
CA PHE A 103 -9.40 0.21 -8.86
C PHE A 103 -9.25 -1.27 -8.56
N HIS A 104 -9.99 -1.75 -7.59
CA HIS A 104 -10.09 -3.17 -7.24
C HIS A 104 -11.37 -3.76 -7.82
N ARG A 105 -11.29 -4.99 -8.35
CA ARG A 105 -12.46 -5.68 -8.94
C ARG A 105 -13.41 -6.21 -7.87
N SER A 106 -12.87 -6.65 -6.74
CA SER A 106 -13.64 -7.27 -5.65
C SER A 106 -13.33 -6.75 -4.26
N LYS A 107 -12.15 -6.17 -4.05
CA LYS A 107 -11.72 -5.64 -2.75
C LYS A 107 -12.42 -4.33 -2.45
N ARG A 108 -13.01 -4.23 -1.28
CA ARG A 108 -13.40 -2.95 -0.65
C ARG A 108 -12.38 -2.62 0.44
N GLU A 109 -12.15 -1.33 0.63
CA GLU A 109 -11.14 -0.86 1.56
C GLU A 109 -11.50 0.46 2.22
N ASP A 110 -11.00 0.66 3.42
CA ASP A 110 -10.94 1.95 4.09
C ASP A 110 -9.50 2.47 4.05
N ILE A 111 -9.30 3.67 3.53
CA ILE A 111 -8.05 4.41 3.63
C ILE A 111 -8.16 5.39 4.79
N ILE A 112 -7.29 5.25 5.77
CA ILE A 112 -7.33 5.96 7.04
C ILE A 112 -6.08 6.83 7.15
N ASN A 113 -6.21 8.13 7.38
CA ASN A 113 -5.06 8.96 7.68
C ASN A 113 -4.54 8.66 9.10
N ARG A 114 -3.41 7.95 9.19
CA ARG A 114 -2.73 7.59 10.44
C ARG A 114 -1.60 8.55 10.83
N GLY A 115 -1.29 9.50 9.93
CA GLY A 115 -0.18 10.43 10.09
C GLY A 115 -0.59 11.79 10.66
N THR A 116 0.36 12.72 10.58
CA THR A 116 0.22 14.10 11.08
C THR A 116 -0.07 15.11 9.96
N GLY A 117 0.10 14.72 8.69
CA GLY A 117 -0.19 15.54 7.51
C GLY A 117 -1.59 15.29 6.97
N LEU A 118 -1.79 15.60 5.69
CA LEU A 118 -3.02 15.30 4.97
C LEU A 118 -2.78 14.10 4.05
N ILE A 119 -3.80 13.29 3.84
CA ILE A 119 -3.84 12.32 2.74
C ILE A 119 -4.79 12.86 1.68
N VAL A 120 -4.28 13.09 0.48
CA VAL A 120 -5.08 13.51 -0.68
C VAL A 120 -5.44 12.27 -1.47
N ILE A 121 -6.72 12.12 -1.77
CA ILE A 121 -7.22 10.99 -2.56
C ILE A 121 -7.93 11.56 -3.79
N ASP A 122 -7.48 11.15 -4.98
CA ASP A 122 -8.11 11.45 -6.26
C ASP A 122 -9.03 10.30 -6.63
N LEU A 123 -10.29 10.60 -6.90
CA LEU A 123 -11.37 9.62 -7.04
C LEU A 123 -12.09 9.80 -8.37
N ALA A 124 -12.39 8.69 -9.04
CA ALA A 124 -13.28 8.68 -10.21
C ALA A 124 -14.16 7.43 -10.24
N SER A 125 -15.32 7.54 -10.88
CA SER A 125 -16.14 6.38 -11.24
C SER A 125 -15.50 5.60 -12.38
N SER A 126 -15.68 4.28 -12.41
CA SER A 126 -15.31 3.45 -13.55
C SER A 126 -16.51 2.97 -14.35
N THR A 127 -16.32 2.80 -15.65
CA THR A 127 -17.21 2.02 -16.49
C THR A 127 -16.96 0.51 -16.28
N PRO A 128 -17.87 -0.40 -16.71
CA PRO A 128 -17.66 -1.85 -16.57
C PRO A 128 -16.39 -2.37 -17.27
N ASP A 129 -15.92 -1.70 -18.31
CA ASP A 129 -14.69 -2.01 -19.04
C ASP A 129 -13.45 -1.30 -18.49
N GLY A 130 -13.58 -0.56 -17.38
CA GLY A 130 -12.46 -0.03 -16.60
C GLY A 130 -11.98 1.37 -17.01
N HIS A 131 -12.73 2.10 -17.82
CA HIS A 131 -12.43 3.49 -18.15
C HIS A 131 -13.03 4.46 -17.12
N ILE A 132 -12.54 5.71 -17.09
CA ILE A 132 -13.12 6.77 -16.26
C ILE A 132 -14.55 7.09 -16.75
N ASP A 133 -15.48 7.13 -15.81
CA ASP A 133 -16.87 7.50 -16.02
C ASP A 133 -17.18 8.85 -15.38
N THR A 134 -18.20 9.53 -15.91
CA THR A 134 -18.67 10.83 -15.41
C THR A 134 -19.77 10.71 -14.34
N ARG A 135 -20.29 9.50 -14.07
CA ARG A 135 -21.30 9.27 -13.05
C ARG A 135 -20.82 9.71 -11.68
N PRO A 136 -21.67 10.38 -10.87
CA PRO A 136 -21.31 10.71 -9.49
C PRO A 136 -20.94 9.48 -8.67
N LEU A 137 -20.08 9.68 -7.67
CA LEU A 137 -19.63 8.66 -6.71
C LEU A 137 -20.43 8.81 -5.41
N GLU A 138 -20.88 7.68 -4.87
CA GLU A 138 -21.30 7.59 -3.47
C GLU A 138 -20.07 7.21 -2.64
N ILE A 139 -19.69 8.06 -1.69
CA ILE A 139 -18.57 7.84 -0.78
C ILE A 139 -19.05 7.90 0.67
N SER A 140 -18.27 7.31 1.57
CA SER A 140 -18.46 7.44 3.01
C SER A 140 -17.16 7.88 3.67
N ILE A 141 -17.19 9.01 4.39
CA ILE A 141 -16.07 9.51 5.21
C ILE A 141 -16.54 9.40 6.67
N ASP A 142 -15.85 8.58 7.45
CA ASP A 142 -16.18 8.31 8.87
C ASP A 142 -17.65 7.94 9.10
N GLY A 143 -18.25 7.17 8.17
CA GLY A 143 -19.67 6.79 8.20
C GLY A 143 -20.63 7.84 7.64
N ILE A 144 -20.17 9.04 7.26
CA ILE A 144 -20.99 10.10 6.68
C ILE A 144 -21.01 9.93 5.16
N ARG A 145 -22.19 9.56 4.63
CA ARG A 145 -22.39 9.37 3.19
C ARG A 145 -22.50 10.70 2.45
N ARG A 146 -21.90 10.75 1.27
CA ARG A 146 -21.93 11.91 0.37
C ARG A 146 -21.92 11.47 -1.08
N THR A 147 -22.64 12.18 -1.92
CA THR A 147 -22.54 12.08 -3.38
C THR A 147 -21.58 13.17 -3.88
N ILE A 148 -20.57 12.79 -4.61
CA ILE A 148 -19.60 13.72 -5.20
C ILE A 148 -19.49 13.52 -6.71
N PRO A 149 -19.11 14.55 -7.48
CA PRO A 149 -18.79 14.38 -8.89
C PRO A 149 -17.63 13.38 -9.08
N SER A 150 -17.63 12.64 -10.18
CA SER A 150 -16.45 11.90 -10.61
C SER A 150 -15.26 12.87 -10.85
N GLN A 151 -14.02 12.37 -10.69
CA GLN A 151 -12.79 13.15 -10.80
C GLN A 151 -12.67 14.24 -9.71
N THR A 152 -13.05 13.88 -8.48
CA THR A 152 -12.97 14.76 -7.30
C THR A 152 -11.79 14.37 -6.42
N LYS A 153 -11.09 15.38 -5.88
CA LYS A 153 -10.04 15.19 -4.86
C LYS A 153 -10.60 15.44 -3.48
N ILE A 154 -10.34 14.52 -2.57
CA ILE A 154 -10.68 14.59 -1.15
C ILE A 154 -9.39 14.73 -0.35
N LYS A 155 -9.42 15.51 0.72
CA LYS A 155 -8.32 15.61 1.69
C LYS A 155 -8.79 15.07 3.04
N LEU A 156 -8.15 14.01 3.49
CA LEU A 156 -8.36 13.44 4.82
C LEU A 156 -7.41 14.08 5.82
N LYS A 157 -7.96 14.61 6.90
CA LYS A 157 -7.19 15.07 8.07
C LYS A 157 -6.75 13.87 8.92
N PRO A 158 -5.77 14.06 9.84
CA PRO A 158 -5.41 13.02 10.79
C PRO A 158 -6.63 12.41 11.49
N GLY A 159 -6.73 11.08 11.45
CA GLY A 159 -7.83 10.30 12.01
C GLY A 159 -9.02 10.07 11.08
N GLU A 160 -9.23 10.89 10.04
CA GLU A 160 -10.32 10.68 9.09
C GLU A 160 -10.05 9.46 8.18
N SER A 161 -11.12 8.80 7.77
CA SER A 161 -11.09 7.65 6.88
C SER A 161 -12.10 7.78 5.74
N ILE A 162 -11.82 7.16 4.60
CA ILE A 162 -12.76 7.03 3.49
C ILE A 162 -12.94 5.57 3.12
N HIS A 163 -14.20 5.17 2.92
CA HIS A 163 -14.56 3.86 2.40
C HIS A 163 -14.63 3.90 0.87
N LEU A 164 -13.96 2.95 0.24
CA LEU A 164 -13.90 2.76 -1.22
C LEU A 164 -14.50 1.41 -1.59
N GLU A 165 -15.57 1.44 -2.36
CA GLU A 165 -16.19 0.25 -2.93
C GLU A 165 -15.41 -0.28 -4.15
N PRO A 166 -15.56 -1.58 -4.51
CA PRO A 166 -15.01 -2.11 -5.75
C PRO A 166 -15.41 -1.24 -6.96
N GLY A 167 -14.47 -1.07 -7.90
CA GLY A 167 -14.69 -0.27 -9.10
C GLY A 167 -14.47 1.24 -8.92
N VAL A 168 -14.25 1.74 -7.70
CA VAL A 168 -13.88 3.15 -7.51
C VAL A 168 -12.42 3.34 -7.90
N ILE A 169 -12.17 4.11 -8.96
CA ILE A 169 -10.83 4.49 -9.38
C ILE A 169 -10.26 5.45 -8.35
N HIS A 170 -9.06 5.15 -7.87
CA HIS A 170 -8.38 5.99 -6.89
C HIS A 170 -6.87 6.04 -7.08
N SER A 171 -6.29 7.12 -6.58
CA SER A 171 -4.86 7.31 -6.37
C SER A 171 -4.70 8.26 -5.18
N PHE A 172 -3.72 8.05 -4.29
CA PHE A 172 -3.56 8.90 -3.12
C PHE A 172 -2.09 9.13 -2.75
N TRP A 173 -1.84 10.21 -2.00
CA TRP A 173 -0.51 10.64 -1.57
C TRP A 173 -0.57 11.50 -0.32
N GLY A 174 0.58 11.66 0.36
CA GLY A 174 0.74 12.58 1.48
C GLY A 174 0.89 14.03 1.06
N GLU A 175 0.39 14.95 1.88
CA GLU A 175 0.75 16.37 1.86
C GLU A 175 1.16 16.77 3.28
N LYS A 176 2.36 17.39 3.43
CA LYS A 176 2.91 17.73 4.74
C LYS A 176 3.24 16.47 5.58
N GLY A 177 3.39 16.65 6.89
CA GLY A 177 3.73 15.56 7.80
C GLY A 177 5.11 15.72 8.42
N ILE A 178 5.81 14.62 8.70
CA ILE A 178 7.17 14.62 9.26
C ILE A 178 8.17 14.83 8.13
N GLN A 179 9.14 15.73 8.32
CA GLN A 179 10.14 16.02 7.31
C GLN A 179 11.46 15.28 7.58
N ILE A 180 11.94 14.54 6.58
CA ILE A 180 13.26 13.89 6.57
C ILE A 180 13.95 14.23 5.26
N ASP A 181 15.19 14.70 5.31
CA ASP A 181 16.00 15.05 4.13
C ASP A 181 15.27 15.96 3.12
N GLY A 182 14.44 16.90 3.61
CA GLY A 182 13.69 17.85 2.78
C GLY A 182 12.39 17.30 2.18
N VAL A 183 12.07 16.03 2.36
CA VAL A 183 10.81 15.40 1.91
C VAL A 183 9.85 15.28 3.09
N PHE A 184 8.58 15.61 2.88
CA PHE A 184 7.53 15.39 3.86
C PHE A 184 6.95 13.97 3.72
N TYR A 185 6.68 13.33 4.84
CA TYR A 185 6.13 11.98 4.91
C TYR A 185 4.87 11.96 5.77
N GLY A 186 3.79 11.47 5.21
CA GLY A 186 2.59 11.03 5.90
C GLY A 186 2.61 9.52 6.12
N ALA A 187 1.59 9.03 6.81
CA ALA A 187 1.30 7.61 6.88
C ALA A 187 -0.21 7.38 6.82
N SER A 188 -0.62 6.43 6.02
CA SER A 188 -1.99 5.93 6.02
C SER A 188 -2.06 4.48 6.47
N GLY A 189 -3.26 4.05 6.86
CA GLY A 189 -3.61 2.66 7.06
C GLY A 189 -4.63 2.24 6.03
N GLU A 190 -4.53 1.00 5.56
CA GLU A 190 -5.57 0.35 4.79
C GLU A 190 -6.18 -0.77 5.66
N VAL A 191 -7.49 -0.78 5.81
CA VAL A 191 -8.26 -1.93 6.30
C VAL A 191 -9.17 -2.36 5.17
N SER A 192 -9.09 -3.63 4.77
CA SER A 192 -9.79 -4.08 3.58
C SER A 192 -10.32 -5.51 3.71
N SER A 193 -11.14 -5.96 2.77
CA SER A 193 -11.33 -7.37 2.52
C SER A 193 -9.99 -8.00 2.08
N VAL A 194 -9.95 -9.34 1.96
CA VAL A 194 -8.72 -10.06 1.56
C VAL A 194 -8.08 -9.39 0.34
N CYS A 195 -6.80 -9.08 0.47
CA CYS A 195 -6.01 -8.44 -0.57
C CYS A 195 -5.37 -9.52 -1.47
N ASP A 196 -5.72 -9.48 -2.75
CA ASP A 196 -5.10 -10.29 -3.81
C ASP A 196 -4.40 -9.35 -4.80
N ASP A 197 -3.17 -8.97 -4.46
CA ASP A 197 -2.39 -8.01 -5.24
C ASP A 197 -2.01 -8.52 -6.63
N PHE A 198 -2.15 -9.83 -6.90
CA PHE A 198 -1.83 -10.42 -8.21
C PHE A 198 -3.01 -10.34 -9.20
N ASN A 199 -4.27 -10.42 -8.71
CA ASN A 199 -5.43 -10.61 -9.60
C ASN A 199 -6.51 -9.54 -9.46
N ASP A 200 -6.55 -8.76 -8.35
CA ASP A 200 -7.65 -7.85 -8.04
C ASP A 200 -7.38 -6.39 -8.43
N ASN A 201 -6.13 -6.03 -8.72
CA ASN A 201 -5.76 -4.67 -9.10
C ASN A 201 -5.95 -4.43 -10.61
N PHE A 202 -6.61 -3.34 -10.99
CA PHE A 202 -6.71 -2.87 -12.36
C PHE A 202 -6.08 -1.47 -12.47
N PHE A 203 -4.85 -1.40 -12.99
CA PHE A 203 -4.16 -0.13 -13.24
C PHE A 203 -4.57 0.44 -14.60
N LEU A 204 -5.03 1.69 -14.63
CA LEU A 204 -5.53 2.32 -15.87
C LEU A 204 -4.47 2.45 -16.96
N ASN A 205 -3.21 2.56 -16.58
CA ASN A 205 -2.08 2.65 -17.50
C ASN A 205 -1.41 1.30 -17.80
N GLY A 206 -1.99 0.19 -17.34
CA GLY A 206 -1.42 -1.15 -17.53
C GLY A 206 -0.15 -1.42 -16.73
N ALA A 207 0.14 -0.64 -15.68
CA ALA A 207 1.34 -0.80 -14.86
C ALA A 207 1.40 -2.19 -14.20
N PRO A 208 2.57 -2.84 -14.16
CA PRO A 208 2.74 -4.09 -13.39
C PRO A 208 2.73 -3.80 -11.90
N ARG A 209 2.14 -4.70 -11.10
CA ARG A 209 2.13 -4.57 -9.63
C ARG A 209 3.50 -4.85 -9.02
N PHE A 210 4.23 -5.84 -9.54
CA PHE A 210 5.53 -6.29 -9.04
C PHE A 210 6.57 -6.29 -10.17
N PRO A 211 7.14 -5.12 -10.53
CA PRO A 211 8.24 -5.07 -11.51
C PRO A 211 9.53 -5.63 -10.89
N GLY A 212 10.50 -5.97 -11.74
CA GLY A 212 11.82 -6.39 -11.30
C GLY A 212 12.58 -5.28 -10.56
N ILE A 213 13.51 -5.69 -9.68
CA ILE A 213 14.39 -4.80 -8.91
C ILE A 213 15.84 -5.03 -9.36
N GLU A 214 16.57 -3.95 -9.60
CA GLU A 214 18.01 -3.98 -9.85
C GLU A 214 18.77 -4.17 -8.53
N GLU A 215 19.53 -5.25 -8.39
CA GLU A 215 20.29 -5.58 -7.17
C GLU A 215 21.64 -4.85 -7.18
N ASP A 216 21.66 -3.55 -6.91
CA ASP A 216 22.85 -2.69 -6.86
C ASP A 216 23.55 -2.71 -5.49
N GLU A 217 22.89 -3.26 -4.46
CA GLU A 217 23.48 -3.50 -3.14
C GLU A 217 22.84 -4.72 -2.43
N PRO A 218 23.44 -5.26 -1.37
CA PRO A 218 22.84 -6.33 -0.58
C PRO A 218 21.48 -5.94 0.00
N ARG A 219 20.54 -6.89 0.05
CA ARG A 219 19.22 -6.72 0.68
C ARG A 219 19.36 -6.49 2.18
N SER A 220 18.71 -5.47 2.71
CA SER A 220 18.53 -5.26 4.15
C SER A 220 17.31 -5.99 4.70
N VAL A 221 16.29 -6.22 3.85
CA VAL A 221 15.06 -6.96 4.14
C VAL A 221 14.63 -7.77 2.92
N PHE A 222 13.80 -8.80 3.12
CA PHE A 222 13.00 -9.37 2.05
C PHE A 222 11.69 -8.61 1.90
N LEU A 223 11.25 -8.41 0.65
CA LEU A 223 9.88 -8.00 0.35
C LEU A 223 8.94 -9.20 0.40
N CYS A 224 7.65 -8.95 0.52
CA CYS A 224 6.65 -9.99 0.76
C CYS A 224 6.59 -11.08 -0.32
N GLN A 225 7.01 -10.77 -1.56
CA GLN A 225 7.10 -11.74 -2.66
C GLN A 225 8.50 -12.39 -2.80
N GLU A 226 9.46 -12.04 -1.94
CA GLU A 226 10.86 -12.49 -2.05
C GLU A 226 11.27 -13.50 -0.97
N TYR A 227 10.38 -13.86 -0.05
CA TYR A 227 10.72 -14.74 1.05
C TYR A 227 11.24 -16.09 0.54
N PRO A 228 12.33 -16.62 1.13
CA PRO A 228 12.79 -17.96 0.82
C PRO A 228 11.76 -19.00 1.28
N ALA A 229 11.83 -20.19 0.68
CA ALA A 229 11.08 -21.35 1.18
C ALA A 229 11.44 -21.65 2.64
N ALA A 230 10.54 -22.29 3.37
CA ALA A 230 10.79 -22.78 4.72
C ALA A 230 11.97 -23.73 4.72
N LYS A 231 12.76 -23.70 5.80
CA LYS A 231 13.90 -24.57 6.00
C LYS A 231 13.50 -25.88 6.64
#